data_e47b424254ae5546f3b7cd26bbc2d045
#
_entry.id   e47b424254ae5546f3b7cd26bbc2d045
#
_cell.length_a   1.000
_cell.length_b   1.000
_cell.length_c   1.000
_cell.angle_alpha   90.00
_cell.angle_beta   90.00
_cell.angle_gamma   90.00
#
_symmetry.space_group_name_H-M   'P 1'
#
loop_
_entity.id
_entity.type
_entity.pdbx_description
1 polymer ?
#
loop_
_entity_poly.entity_id
_entity_poly.type
_entity_poly.pdbx_seq_one_letter_code
_entity_poly.pdbx_strand_id
1 'polypeptide(L)'
;MKNKILKHKDEIKLFLLVSIFYLALALMFYNKTTIFYDTYGTYNVLLDTDTGVLFNWNTFAIAQDNSKHLLFSQFVSILTYPIFILSQNLQAKGIAFNDVYGIGLIIAQILVSATSITLLYNYIKSLNIKKTTLSLITGLIIFSFPQIFMTLNIERFIYAQLSLVVFIFLVSKIRDKKSYLLDLAAIPLFGITLTNIYLYFINLLLEFKLNIKKMLKHIGLFVLASYIIIISTKAYNSFLLIGDVIQTDTKFILSVSIIDKIKMILIRLIYPTMYFPTHEIINNKMQQQGPVNILFFIIMMITFILAILGGIKNIKERIPQLCLSIIGFNIFLHGIVGYNLVSANIMTIHFSFAIILLLAHLSTKLDKQKTKTFNIFLTILLITVIFSNINGFIEILNLGTKIYPK
;
A
#
# COMPACT_ATOMS: atom_id res chain seq x y z
N MET A 1 -29.12 16.81 -2.15
CA MET A 1 -28.45 15.52 -1.92
C MET A 1 -28.45 14.63 -3.17
N LYS A 2 -29.61 14.39 -3.82
CA LYS A 2 -29.73 13.53 -5.04
C LYS A 2 -28.74 13.87 -6.16
N ASN A 3 -28.54 15.16 -6.51
CA ASN A 3 -27.63 15.58 -7.59
C ASN A 3 -26.14 15.37 -7.25
N LYS A 4 -25.73 15.36 -5.97
CA LYS A 4 -24.35 15.04 -5.57
C LYS A 4 -24.07 13.55 -5.64
N ILE A 5 -25.03 12.71 -5.30
CA ILE A 5 -24.91 11.23 -5.38
C ILE A 5 -24.81 10.81 -6.84
N LEU A 6 -25.60 11.40 -7.74
CA LEU A 6 -25.55 11.11 -9.18
C LEU A 6 -24.20 11.46 -9.81
N LYS A 7 -23.52 12.49 -9.30
CA LYS A 7 -22.19 12.92 -9.79
C LYS A 7 -21.09 11.91 -9.47
N HIS A 8 -21.21 11.11 -8.41
CA HIS A 8 -20.21 10.14 -7.95
C HIS A 8 -20.69 8.69 -8.08
N LYS A 9 -21.67 8.44 -8.96
CA LYS A 9 -22.27 7.10 -9.12
C LYS A 9 -21.26 6.02 -9.51
N ASP A 10 -20.32 6.36 -10.42
CA ASP A 10 -19.32 5.40 -10.88
C ASP A 10 -18.32 5.04 -9.75
N GLU A 11 -17.91 6.05 -8.97
CA GLU A 11 -17.00 5.88 -7.83
C GLU A 11 -17.64 5.02 -6.74
N ILE A 12 -18.90 5.27 -6.40
CA ILE A 12 -19.66 4.46 -5.42
C ILE A 12 -19.82 3.02 -5.93
N LYS A 13 -20.19 2.86 -7.22
CA LYS A 13 -20.30 1.53 -7.83
C LYS A 13 -18.99 0.77 -7.78
N LEU A 14 -17.88 1.44 -8.12
CA LEU A 14 -16.56 0.82 -8.07
C LEU A 14 -16.18 0.41 -6.64
N PHE A 15 -16.36 1.30 -5.65
CA PHE A 15 -16.13 1.01 -4.25
C PHE A 15 -16.86 -0.25 -3.79
N LEU A 16 -18.15 -0.35 -4.09
CA LEU A 16 -18.96 -1.50 -3.72
C LEU A 16 -18.51 -2.78 -4.43
N LEU A 17 -18.23 -2.72 -5.74
CA LEU A 17 -17.79 -3.89 -6.52
C LEU A 17 -16.44 -4.41 -6.01
N VAL A 18 -15.50 -3.52 -5.71
CA VAL A 18 -14.18 -3.89 -5.16
C VAL A 18 -14.33 -4.48 -3.76
N SER A 19 -15.16 -3.86 -2.92
CA SER A 19 -15.42 -4.38 -1.56
C SER A 19 -16.05 -5.77 -1.59
N ILE A 20 -17.04 -6.01 -2.47
CA ILE A 20 -17.68 -7.31 -2.65
C ILE A 20 -16.68 -8.34 -3.18
N PHE A 21 -15.84 -7.97 -4.15
CA PHE A 21 -14.83 -8.87 -4.71
C PHE A 21 -13.84 -9.33 -3.64
N TYR A 22 -13.25 -8.40 -2.87
CA TYR A 22 -12.31 -8.76 -1.81
C TYR A 22 -12.98 -9.47 -0.64
N LEU A 23 -14.22 -9.14 -0.31
CA LEU A 23 -14.99 -9.87 0.69
C LEU A 23 -15.25 -11.32 0.25
N ALA A 24 -15.56 -11.56 -1.02
CA ALA A 24 -15.74 -12.92 -1.55
C ALA A 24 -14.45 -13.74 -1.44
N LEU A 25 -13.29 -13.13 -1.76
CA LEU A 25 -11.98 -13.76 -1.56
C LEU A 25 -11.72 -14.03 -0.06
N ALA A 26 -11.94 -13.04 0.80
CA ALA A 26 -11.76 -13.20 2.25
C ALA A 26 -12.62 -14.32 2.82
N LEU A 27 -13.89 -14.42 2.43
CA LEU A 27 -14.80 -15.48 2.88
C LEU A 27 -14.37 -16.86 2.38
N MET A 28 -13.82 -16.96 1.18
CA MET A 28 -13.27 -18.22 0.67
C MET A 28 -12.14 -18.75 1.57
N PHE A 29 -11.21 -17.87 2.00
CA PHE A 29 -10.14 -18.23 2.94
C PHE A 29 -10.69 -18.46 4.35
N TYR A 30 -11.53 -17.56 4.85
CA TYR A 30 -12.13 -17.64 6.18
C TYR A 30 -12.90 -18.96 6.42
N ASN A 31 -13.61 -19.46 5.42
CA ASN A 31 -14.40 -20.69 5.56
C ASN A 31 -13.54 -21.97 5.58
N LYS A 32 -12.32 -21.92 5.09
CA LYS A 32 -11.45 -23.10 4.94
C LYS A 32 -10.19 -23.08 5.80
N THR A 33 -9.76 -21.92 6.26
CA THR A 33 -8.46 -21.74 6.89
C THR A 33 -8.42 -20.50 7.77
N THR A 34 -7.51 -20.53 8.75
CA THR A 34 -7.22 -19.39 9.62
C THR A 34 -5.95 -18.63 9.20
N ILE A 35 -5.33 -18.97 8.06
CA ILE A 35 -3.97 -18.55 7.66
C ILE A 35 -3.74 -17.04 7.64
N PHE A 36 -4.79 -16.23 7.41
CA PHE A 36 -4.65 -14.76 7.40
C PHE A 36 -4.85 -14.11 8.76
N TYR A 37 -5.31 -14.80 9.78
CA TYR A 37 -5.67 -14.19 11.07
C TYR A 37 -5.36 -15.03 12.32
N ASP A 38 -5.12 -16.32 12.22
CA ASP A 38 -4.74 -17.17 13.36
C ASP A 38 -3.22 -17.36 13.47
N THR A 39 -2.49 -16.34 13.04
CA THR A 39 -1.04 -16.34 13.15
C THR A 39 -0.56 -15.50 14.33
N TYR A 40 -1.43 -15.31 15.34
CA TYR A 40 -1.10 -14.61 16.56
C TYR A 40 0.10 -15.31 17.26
N GLY A 41 1.19 -14.56 17.39
CA GLY A 41 2.46 -15.09 17.90
C GLY A 41 3.31 -15.89 16.90
N THR A 42 2.83 -16.17 15.68
CA THR A 42 3.56 -16.81 14.59
C THR A 42 3.87 -15.81 13.48
N TYR A 43 4.97 -15.10 13.59
CA TYR A 43 5.42 -14.17 12.55
C TYR A 43 5.99 -14.92 11.33
N ASN A 44 5.97 -14.26 10.16
CA ASN A 44 6.63 -14.71 8.94
C ASN A 44 6.04 -15.99 8.31
N VAL A 45 4.74 -16.24 8.48
CA VAL A 45 4.08 -17.40 7.85
C VAL A 45 3.90 -17.19 6.34
N LEU A 46 3.44 -16.00 5.96
CA LEU A 46 3.19 -15.63 4.56
C LEU A 46 4.12 -14.50 4.14
N LEU A 47 5.19 -14.86 3.39
CA LEU A 47 6.05 -13.88 2.72
C LEU A 47 6.58 -12.79 3.66
N ASP A 48 6.94 -13.18 4.89
CA ASP A 48 7.50 -12.31 5.94
C ASP A 48 6.57 -11.21 6.47
N THR A 49 5.26 -11.44 6.49
CA THR A 49 4.29 -10.53 7.11
C THR A 49 4.17 -10.72 8.62
N ASP A 50 3.84 -9.63 9.34
CA ASP A 50 3.78 -9.57 10.80
C ASP A 50 2.32 -9.46 11.30
N THR A 51 1.48 -10.42 10.94
CA THR A 51 0.04 -10.41 11.23
C THR A 51 -0.28 -10.20 12.72
N GLY A 52 0.49 -10.82 13.62
CA GLY A 52 0.28 -10.74 15.07
C GLY A 52 0.40 -9.34 15.67
N VAL A 53 1.05 -8.40 15.00
CA VAL A 53 1.25 -7.04 15.53
C VAL A 53 -0.09 -6.29 15.69
N LEU A 54 -1.01 -6.42 14.72
CA LEU A 54 -2.31 -5.75 14.78
C LEU A 54 -3.26 -6.36 15.83
N PHE A 55 -3.12 -7.64 16.12
CA PHE A 55 -3.92 -8.29 17.17
C PHE A 55 -3.61 -7.78 18.58
N ASN A 56 -2.41 -7.22 18.81
CA ASN A 56 -2.00 -6.67 20.09
C ASN A 56 -2.55 -5.26 20.35
N TRP A 57 -3.22 -4.62 19.37
CA TRP A 57 -3.63 -3.23 19.48
C TRP A 57 -5.08 -3.11 19.95
N ASN A 58 -5.24 -3.12 21.27
CA ASN A 58 -6.50 -3.18 21.98
C ASN A 58 -6.91 -1.86 22.66
N THR A 59 -6.21 -0.75 22.38
CA THR A 59 -6.49 0.55 22.96
C THR A 59 -7.00 1.55 21.92
N PHE A 60 -7.88 2.47 22.35
CA PHE A 60 -8.38 3.53 21.47
C PHE A 60 -7.50 4.76 21.57
N ALA A 61 -6.98 5.23 20.44
CA ALA A 61 -6.22 6.48 20.26
C ALA A 61 -5.01 6.69 21.21
N ILE A 62 -4.65 5.70 22.02
CA ILE A 62 -3.47 5.75 22.86
C ILE A 62 -2.30 5.10 22.13
N ALA A 63 -1.14 5.74 22.16
CA ALA A 63 0.06 5.18 21.56
C ALA A 63 0.43 3.85 22.21
N GLN A 64 0.72 2.86 21.40
CA GLN A 64 1.50 1.71 21.82
C GLN A 64 2.95 1.97 21.38
N ASP A 65 3.90 1.59 22.19
CA ASP A 65 5.32 1.85 21.96
C ASP A 65 5.79 1.22 20.65
N ASN A 66 5.75 2.02 19.60
CA ASN A 66 6.18 1.63 18.26
C ASN A 66 6.79 2.83 17.53
N SER A 67 8.10 2.88 17.54
CA SER A 67 8.88 3.96 16.99
C SER A 67 8.91 4.06 15.47
N LYS A 68 8.57 2.99 14.74
CA LYS A 68 8.47 3.02 13.26
C LYS A 68 7.12 3.53 12.78
N HIS A 69 6.10 3.42 13.62
CA HIS A 69 4.70 3.69 13.33
C HIS A 69 4.09 4.56 14.42
N LEU A 70 4.67 5.73 14.63
CA LEU A 70 4.49 6.61 15.79
C LEU A 70 3.04 6.93 16.16
N LEU A 71 2.18 7.14 15.17
CA LEU A 71 0.78 7.49 15.35
C LEU A 71 -0.16 6.47 14.70
N PHE A 72 0.31 5.26 14.41
CA PHE A 72 -0.49 4.25 13.72
C PHE A 72 -1.74 3.90 14.54
N SER A 73 -1.58 3.61 15.82
CA SER A 73 -2.70 3.26 16.72
C SER A 73 -3.74 4.37 16.78
N GLN A 74 -3.35 5.65 16.74
CA GLN A 74 -4.26 6.78 16.79
C GLN A 74 -5.19 6.85 15.57
N PHE A 75 -4.65 6.58 14.38
CA PHE A 75 -5.43 6.61 13.14
C PHE A 75 -6.22 5.34 12.92
N VAL A 76 -5.61 4.19 13.19
CA VAL A 76 -6.19 2.89 12.83
C VAL A 76 -7.16 2.39 13.90
N SER A 77 -6.97 2.75 15.17
CA SER A 77 -7.89 2.37 16.24
C SER A 77 -9.33 2.87 16.05
N ILE A 78 -9.54 3.94 15.29
CA ILE A 78 -10.87 4.39 14.90
C ILE A 78 -11.66 3.27 14.22
N LEU A 79 -10.97 2.44 13.43
CA LEU A 79 -11.56 1.29 12.74
C LEU A 79 -11.44 0.00 13.57
N THR A 80 -10.31 -0.23 14.22
CA THR A 80 -10.00 -1.53 14.84
C THR A 80 -10.56 -1.67 16.25
N TYR A 81 -10.66 -0.58 17.03
CA TYR A 81 -11.15 -0.65 18.39
C TYR A 81 -12.64 -1.00 18.52
N PRO A 82 -13.58 -0.48 17.70
CA PRO A 82 -14.96 -0.95 17.70
C PRO A 82 -15.06 -2.46 17.39
N ILE A 83 -14.21 -2.99 16.50
CA ILE A 83 -14.15 -4.42 16.17
C ILE A 83 -13.64 -5.21 17.38
N PHE A 84 -12.62 -4.71 18.07
CA PHE A 84 -12.10 -5.31 19.30
C PHE A 84 -13.18 -5.44 20.38
N ILE A 85 -13.92 -4.37 20.67
CA ILE A 85 -15.02 -4.39 21.65
C ILE A 85 -16.13 -5.36 21.22
N LEU A 86 -16.51 -5.38 19.94
CA LEU A 86 -17.48 -6.34 19.42
C LEU A 86 -17.00 -7.78 19.65
N SER A 87 -15.72 -8.05 19.37
CA SER A 87 -15.13 -9.39 19.54
C SER A 87 -15.14 -9.85 20.99
N GLN A 88 -14.84 -8.96 21.94
CA GLN A 88 -14.93 -9.26 23.37
C GLN A 88 -16.38 -9.58 23.79
N ASN A 89 -17.35 -8.79 23.33
CA ASN A 89 -18.76 -9.01 23.64
C ASN A 89 -19.30 -10.35 23.07
N LEU A 90 -18.81 -10.75 21.89
CA LEU A 90 -19.17 -12.03 21.29
C LEU A 90 -18.44 -13.21 21.93
N GLN A 91 -17.22 -13.02 22.41
CA GLN A 91 -16.48 -13.99 23.19
C GLN A 91 -17.21 -14.36 24.49
N ALA A 92 -17.81 -13.36 25.17
CA ALA A 92 -18.65 -13.60 26.35
C ALA A 92 -19.90 -14.45 26.05
N LYS A 93 -20.29 -14.60 24.78
CA LYS A 93 -21.36 -15.45 24.27
C LYS A 93 -20.88 -16.79 23.67
N GLY A 94 -19.60 -17.13 23.85
CA GLY A 94 -19.02 -18.40 23.42
C GLY A 94 -18.46 -18.42 22.00
N ILE A 95 -18.36 -17.26 21.30
CA ILE A 95 -17.75 -17.17 19.97
C ILE A 95 -16.27 -16.88 20.11
N ALA A 96 -15.40 -17.58 19.38
CA ALA A 96 -13.95 -17.39 19.48
C ALA A 96 -13.53 -15.96 19.13
N PHE A 97 -12.77 -15.31 20.04
CA PHE A 97 -12.34 -13.91 19.88
C PHE A 97 -11.56 -13.70 18.59
N ASN A 98 -10.56 -14.55 18.31
CA ASN A 98 -9.69 -14.40 17.14
C ASN A 98 -10.45 -14.50 15.83
N ASP A 99 -11.49 -15.36 15.75
CA ASP A 99 -12.32 -15.50 14.56
C ASP A 99 -13.07 -14.19 14.24
N VAL A 100 -13.68 -13.58 15.26
CA VAL A 100 -14.44 -12.33 15.08
C VAL A 100 -13.49 -11.15 14.82
N TYR A 101 -12.43 -11.07 15.62
CA TYR A 101 -11.48 -9.97 15.51
C TYR A 101 -10.71 -10.03 14.19
N GLY A 102 -10.24 -11.22 13.79
CA GLY A 102 -9.52 -11.42 12.54
C GLY A 102 -10.35 -11.06 11.31
N ILE A 103 -11.57 -11.60 11.18
CA ILE A 103 -12.42 -11.25 10.02
C ILE A 103 -12.83 -9.77 10.05
N GLY A 104 -13.04 -9.20 11.24
CA GLY A 104 -13.34 -7.78 11.39
C GLY A 104 -12.19 -6.89 10.92
N LEU A 105 -10.93 -7.23 11.24
CA LEU A 105 -9.75 -6.53 10.76
C LEU A 105 -9.60 -6.64 9.23
N ILE A 106 -9.86 -7.83 8.66
CA ILE A 106 -9.85 -8.02 7.21
C ILE A 106 -10.93 -7.15 6.54
N ILE A 107 -12.15 -7.07 7.10
CA ILE A 107 -13.20 -6.19 6.59
C ILE A 107 -12.75 -4.72 6.64
N ALA A 108 -12.12 -4.27 7.73
CA ALA A 108 -11.56 -2.92 7.81
C ALA A 108 -10.52 -2.67 6.71
N GLN A 109 -9.63 -3.63 6.45
CA GLN A 109 -8.63 -3.54 5.37
C GLN A 109 -9.27 -3.53 3.97
N ILE A 110 -10.35 -4.29 3.75
CA ILE A 110 -11.12 -4.25 2.51
C ILE A 110 -11.68 -2.84 2.26
N LEU A 111 -12.25 -2.18 3.28
CA LEU A 111 -12.76 -0.82 3.16
C LEU A 111 -11.64 0.19 2.88
N VAL A 112 -10.49 0.06 3.53
CA VAL A 112 -9.29 0.87 3.30
C VAL A 112 -8.78 0.70 1.87
N SER A 113 -8.69 -0.54 1.39
CA SER A 113 -8.27 -0.88 0.03
C SER A 113 -9.24 -0.32 -1.02
N ALA A 114 -10.54 -0.58 -0.86
CA ALA A 114 -11.57 -0.07 -1.77
C ALA A 114 -11.57 1.47 -1.83
N THR A 115 -11.33 2.14 -0.69
CA THR A 115 -11.19 3.60 -0.64
C THR A 115 -9.97 4.05 -1.46
N SER A 116 -8.80 3.42 -1.26
CA SER A 116 -7.58 3.74 -2.01
C SER A 116 -7.78 3.59 -3.51
N ILE A 117 -8.36 2.46 -3.94
CA ILE A 117 -8.65 2.18 -5.36
C ILE A 117 -9.62 3.22 -5.95
N THR A 118 -10.67 3.58 -5.20
CA THR A 118 -11.66 4.56 -5.64
C THR A 118 -11.07 5.96 -5.80
N LEU A 119 -10.18 6.38 -4.89
CA LEU A 119 -9.48 7.65 -5.00
C LEU A 119 -8.53 7.67 -6.21
N LEU A 120 -7.79 6.60 -6.43
CA LEU A 120 -6.92 6.45 -7.62
C LEU A 120 -7.74 6.48 -8.92
N TYR A 121 -8.86 5.73 -8.98
CA TYR A 121 -9.78 5.76 -10.11
C TYR A 121 -10.31 7.17 -10.38
N ASN A 122 -10.75 7.90 -9.35
CA ASN A 122 -11.24 9.28 -9.50
C ASN A 122 -10.15 10.19 -10.06
N TYR A 123 -8.92 10.05 -9.59
CA TYR A 123 -7.79 10.79 -10.13
C TYR A 123 -7.52 10.42 -11.59
N ILE A 124 -7.41 9.13 -11.94
CA ILE A 124 -7.14 8.67 -13.32
C ILE A 124 -8.27 9.10 -14.27
N LYS A 125 -9.53 9.02 -13.83
CA LYS A 125 -10.69 9.52 -14.59
C LYS A 125 -10.56 11.02 -14.92
N SER A 126 -9.98 11.82 -14.02
CA SER A 126 -9.75 13.24 -14.24
C SER A 126 -8.70 13.55 -15.31
N LEU A 127 -7.88 12.59 -15.72
CA LEU A 127 -6.91 12.71 -16.82
C LEU A 127 -7.58 12.65 -18.21
N ASN A 128 -8.90 12.41 -18.29
CA ASN A 128 -9.68 12.34 -19.52
C ASN A 128 -9.14 11.33 -20.55
N ILE A 129 -8.58 10.20 -20.09
CA ILE A 129 -8.13 9.10 -20.94
C ILE A 129 -9.31 8.27 -21.46
N LYS A 130 -9.07 7.44 -22.47
CA LYS A 130 -10.13 6.56 -23.04
C LYS A 130 -10.69 5.61 -21.98
N LYS A 131 -12.01 5.37 -22.02
CA LYS A 131 -12.69 4.46 -21.08
C LYS A 131 -12.02 3.09 -20.99
N THR A 132 -11.64 2.50 -22.15
CA THR A 132 -10.94 1.21 -22.18
C THR A 132 -9.63 1.26 -21.41
N THR A 133 -8.81 2.29 -21.63
CA THR A 133 -7.55 2.50 -20.90
C THR A 133 -7.80 2.69 -19.41
N LEU A 134 -8.80 3.49 -19.02
CA LEU A 134 -9.20 3.68 -17.63
C LEU A 134 -9.59 2.34 -16.96
N SER A 135 -10.40 1.52 -17.64
CA SER A 135 -10.82 0.21 -17.10
C SER A 135 -9.64 -0.75 -16.95
N LEU A 136 -8.73 -0.83 -17.93
CA LEU A 136 -7.55 -1.70 -17.88
C LEU A 136 -6.61 -1.28 -16.74
N ILE A 137 -6.33 0.02 -16.61
CA ILE A 137 -5.47 0.57 -15.53
C ILE A 137 -6.12 0.34 -14.16
N THR A 138 -7.43 0.54 -14.03
CA THR A 138 -8.17 0.26 -12.78
C THR A 138 -8.11 -1.24 -12.46
N GLY A 139 -8.27 -2.11 -13.46
CA GLY A 139 -8.10 -3.56 -13.30
C GLY A 139 -6.70 -3.92 -12.77
N LEU A 140 -5.64 -3.30 -13.32
CA LEU A 140 -4.27 -3.53 -12.83
C LEU A 140 -4.11 -3.16 -11.35
N ILE A 141 -4.74 -2.08 -10.87
CA ILE A 141 -4.71 -1.73 -9.45
C ILE A 141 -5.40 -2.83 -8.64
N ILE A 142 -6.61 -3.23 -9.03
CA ILE A 142 -7.43 -4.20 -8.30
C ILE A 142 -6.74 -5.57 -8.22
N PHE A 143 -6.16 -6.03 -9.34
CA PHE A 143 -5.62 -7.38 -9.45
C PHE A 143 -4.11 -7.49 -9.20
N SER A 144 -3.41 -6.38 -8.91
CA SER A 144 -1.98 -6.44 -8.54
C SER A 144 -1.76 -7.24 -7.25
N PHE A 145 -0.65 -7.98 -7.19
CA PHE A 145 -0.30 -8.78 -6.02
C PHE A 145 -0.36 -8.00 -4.70
N PRO A 146 0.32 -6.84 -4.56
CA PRO A 146 0.36 -6.16 -3.27
C PRO A 146 -1.04 -5.68 -2.84
N GLN A 147 -1.89 -5.30 -3.79
CA GLN A 147 -3.24 -4.83 -3.46
C GLN A 147 -4.13 -5.95 -2.91
N ILE A 148 -4.17 -7.13 -3.58
CA ILE A 148 -4.97 -8.26 -3.08
C ILE A 148 -4.35 -8.79 -1.79
N PHE A 149 -3.04 -9.02 -1.78
CA PHE A 149 -2.35 -9.66 -0.66
C PHE A 149 -2.47 -8.85 0.64
N MET A 150 -2.17 -7.53 0.58
CA MET A 150 -2.28 -6.67 1.75
C MET A 150 -3.72 -6.33 2.15
N THR A 151 -4.69 -6.56 1.28
CA THR A 151 -6.11 -6.45 1.65
C THR A 151 -6.58 -7.63 2.50
N LEU A 152 -6.08 -8.84 2.22
CA LEU A 152 -6.50 -10.07 2.90
C LEU A 152 -5.63 -10.41 4.10
N ASN A 153 -4.35 -10.08 4.06
CA ASN A 153 -3.42 -10.35 5.14
C ASN A 153 -3.40 -9.20 6.15
N ILE A 154 -3.64 -9.49 7.42
CA ILE A 154 -3.72 -8.47 8.47
C ILE A 154 -2.34 -7.85 8.68
N GLU A 155 -2.13 -6.64 8.08
CA GLU A 155 -0.84 -5.97 8.08
C GLU A 155 -1.03 -4.43 8.03
N ARG A 156 -0.02 -3.69 8.49
CA ARG A 156 -0.04 -2.22 8.59
C ARG A 156 0.06 -1.50 7.25
N PHE A 157 0.67 -2.15 6.25
CA PHE A 157 1.10 -1.48 5.02
C PHE A 157 -0.04 -1.02 4.12
N ILE A 158 -1.23 -1.65 4.20
CA ILE A 158 -2.42 -1.18 3.46
C ILE A 158 -2.88 0.21 3.93
N TYR A 159 -2.74 0.50 5.24
CA TYR A 159 -3.06 1.81 5.80
C TYR A 159 -2.01 2.87 5.40
N ALA A 160 -0.74 2.46 5.28
CA ALA A 160 0.31 3.32 4.75
C ALA A 160 0.05 3.68 3.27
N GLN A 161 -0.40 2.72 2.45
CA GLN A 161 -0.83 3.01 1.08
C GLN A 161 -1.98 4.02 1.06
N LEU A 162 -3.02 3.84 1.90
CA LEU A 162 -4.14 4.78 1.95
C LEU A 162 -3.65 6.19 2.25
N SER A 163 -2.73 6.38 3.20
CA SER A 163 -2.18 7.70 3.54
C SER A 163 -1.45 8.34 2.36
N LEU A 164 -0.65 7.58 1.62
CA LEU A 164 0.03 8.03 0.40
C LEU A 164 -0.96 8.42 -0.70
N VAL A 165 -1.97 7.58 -0.94
CA VAL A 165 -3.01 7.81 -1.95
C VAL A 165 -3.86 9.02 -1.62
N VAL A 166 -4.28 9.18 -0.35
CA VAL A 166 -5.02 10.37 0.12
C VAL A 166 -4.18 11.64 -0.09
N PHE A 167 -2.90 11.60 0.27
CA PHE A 167 -2.02 12.75 0.08
C PHE A 167 -1.90 13.14 -1.41
N ILE A 168 -1.61 12.19 -2.31
CA ILE A 168 -1.55 12.42 -3.76
C ILE A 168 -2.89 12.94 -4.30
N PHE A 169 -3.99 12.35 -3.87
CA PHE A 169 -5.33 12.78 -4.27
C PHE A 169 -5.59 14.24 -3.86
N LEU A 170 -5.25 14.61 -2.62
CA LEU A 170 -5.39 15.99 -2.15
C LEU A 170 -4.47 16.94 -2.92
N VAL A 171 -3.22 16.58 -3.18
CA VAL A 171 -2.32 17.37 -4.04
C VAL A 171 -2.92 17.61 -5.42
N SER A 172 -3.65 16.65 -5.99
CA SER A 172 -4.32 16.78 -7.29
C SER A 172 -5.52 17.73 -7.26
N LYS A 173 -6.15 17.94 -6.11
CA LYS A 173 -7.40 18.73 -5.94
C LYS A 173 -7.18 20.10 -5.32
N ILE A 174 -6.17 20.25 -4.48
CA ILE A 174 -5.90 21.47 -3.73
C ILE A 174 -4.96 22.37 -4.51
N ARG A 175 -5.37 23.63 -4.69
CA ARG A 175 -4.55 24.70 -5.28
C ARG A 175 -4.44 25.84 -4.26
N ASP A 176 -3.29 26.46 -4.22
CA ASP A 176 -2.81 27.65 -3.48
C ASP A 176 -3.50 28.05 -2.16
N LYS A 177 -4.80 28.34 -2.16
CA LYS A 177 -5.49 28.94 -1.00
C LYS A 177 -5.80 27.94 0.16
N LYS A 178 -5.64 26.63 -0.06
CA LYS A 178 -5.95 25.59 0.93
C LYS A 178 -4.78 24.64 1.17
N SER A 179 -3.57 25.09 0.91
CA SER A 179 -2.36 24.26 1.02
C SER A 179 -2.11 23.72 2.46
N TYR A 180 -2.64 24.42 3.49
CA TYR A 180 -2.58 23.94 4.89
C TYR A 180 -3.27 22.56 5.09
N LEU A 181 -4.22 22.17 4.23
CA LEU A 181 -4.82 20.83 4.29
C LEU A 181 -3.81 19.73 3.94
N LEU A 182 -2.78 20.07 3.14
CA LEU A 182 -1.69 19.14 2.86
C LEU A 182 -0.78 18.96 4.07
N ASP A 183 -0.62 20.00 4.90
CA ASP A 183 0.14 19.91 6.14
C ASP A 183 -0.54 18.95 7.13
N LEU A 184 -1.88 19.03 7.24
CA LEU A 184 -2.66 18.09 8.04
C LEU A 184 -2.65 16.67 7.45
N ALA A 185 -2.71 16.53 6.11
CA ALA A 185 -2.62 15.23 5.43
C ALA A 185 -1.22 14.60 5.54
N ALA A 186 -0.19 15.39 5.83
CA ALA A 186 1.16 14.88 6.10
C ALA A 186 1.27 14.17 7.46
N ILE A 187 0.37 14.44 8.41
CA ILE A 187 0.41 13.80 9.74
C ILE A 187 0.17 12.29 9.64
N PRO A 188 -0.84 11.76 8.91
CA PRO A 188 -0.96 10.33 8.66
C PRO A 188 0.24 9.74 7.90
N LEU A 189 0.84 10.46 6.94
CA LEU A 189 2.07 9.98 6.26
C LEU A 189 3.19 9.72 7.27
N PHE A 190 3.47 10.69 8.13
CA PHE A 190 4.46 10.62 9.20
C PHE A 190 4.10 9.56 10.25
N GLY A 191 2.86 9.57 10.70
CA GLY A 191 2.42 8.78 11.85
C GLY A 191 2.23 7.29 11.53
N ILE A 192 1.71 6.95 10.34
CA ILE A 192 1.46 5.56 9.94
C ILE A 192 2.76 4.87 9.54
N THR A 193 3.64 5.56 8.81
CA THR A 193 4.98 5.07 8.46
C THR A 193 5.94 6.24 8.38
N LEU A 194 6.86 6.31 9.33
CA LEU A 194 7.77 7.45 9.51
C LEU A 194 8.45 7.88 8.21
N THR A 195 8.93 6.94 7.43
CA THR A 195 9.64 7.22 6.18
C THR A 195 8.78 7.91 5.13
N ASN A 196 7.45 7.75 5.12
CA ASN A 196 6.58 8.35 4.10
C ASN A 196 6.51 9.88 4.16
N ILE A 197 6.97 10.51 5.24
CA ILE A 197 7.02 11.98 5.37
C ILE A 197 7.88 12.65 4.29
N TYR A 198 8.84 11.93 3.69
CA TYR A 198 9.65 12.48 2.60
C TYR A 198 8.79 13.04 1.45
N LEU A 199 7.63 12.40 1.18
CA LEU A 199 6.73 12.82 0.10
C LEU A 199 6.16 14.24 0.35
N TYR A 200 5.86 14.55 1.62
CA TYR A 200 5.45 15.91 2.00
C TYR A 200 6.55 16.94 1.74
N PHE A 201 7.79 16.64 2.12
CA PHE A 201 8.91 17.55 1.89
C PHE A 201 9.20 17.76 0.40
N ILE A 202 9.17 16.70 -0.41
CA ILE A 202 9.30 16.81 -1.87
C ILE A 202 8.16 17.67 -2.43
N ASN A 203 6.93 17.45 -1.95
CA ASN A 203 5.81 18.26 -2.38
C ASN A 203 5.97 19.74 -2.06
N LEU A 204 6.50 20.11 -0.87
CA LEU A 204 6.82 21.49 -0.52
C LEU A 204 7.90 22.09 -1.45
N LEU A 205 8.95 21.32 -1.75
CA LEU A 205 9.99 21.76 -2.70
C LEU A 205 9.42 22.06 -4.08
N LEU A 206 8.57 21.19 -4.59
CA LEU A 206 7.93 21.35 -5.90
C LEU A 206 6.97 22.53 -5.94
N GLU A 207 6.21 22.78 -4.86
CA GLU A 207 5.24 23.86 -4.78
C GLU A 207 5.88 25.21 -4.62
N PHE A 208 6.82 25.34 -3.70
CA PHE A 208 7.40 26.64 -3.30
C PHE A 208 8.72 26.96 -3.98
N LYS A 209 9.27 26.07 -4.82
CA LYS A 209 10.49 26.32 -5.61
C LYS A 209 11.62 26.92 -4.74
N LEU A 210 11.91 26.29 -3.60
CA LEU A 210 12.92 26.71 -2.62
C LEU A 210 12.65 28.04 -1.89
N ASN A 211 11.40 28.54 -1.89
CA ASN A 211 11.03 29.66 -1.04
C ASN A 211 10.99 29.23 0.43
N ILE A 212 12.15 29.32 1.10
CA ILE A 212 12.38 28.83 2.47
C ILE A 212 11.36 29.40 3.45
N LYS A 213 11.00 30.69 3.36
CA LYS A 213 10.03 31.31 4.29
C LYS A 213 8.64 30.66 4.20
N LYS A 214 8.17 30.37 2.98
CA LYS A 214 6.89 29.67 2.80
C LYS A 214 6.99 28.23 3.29
N MET A 215 8.06 27.52 2.96
CA MET A 215 8.27 26.15 3.41
C MET A 215 8.29 26.05 4.94
N LEU A 216 9.06 26.92 5.63
CA LEU A 216 9.11 26.96 7.09
C LEU A 216 7.75 27.20 7.73
N LYS A 217 6.90 28.05 7.14
CA LYS A 217 5.54 28.26 7.63
C LYS A 217 4.71 26.97 7.59
N HIS A 218 4.77 26.21 6.49
CA HIS A 218 4.06 24.93 6.34
C HIS A 218 4.63 23.85 7.26
N ILE A 219 5.97 23.74 7.33
CA ILE A 219 6.65 22.83 8.26
C ILE A 219 6.26 23.16 9.71
N GLY A 220 6.23 24.44 10.07
CA GLY A 220 5.81 24.88 11.41
C GLY A 220 4.39 24.45 11.75
N LEU A 221 3.44 24.57 10.80
CA LEU A 221 2.06 24.12 11.00
C LEU A 221 1.98 22.59 11.17
N PHE A 222 2.70 21.83 10.30
CA PHE A 222 2.79 20.38 10.39
C PHE A 222 3.37 19.94 11.74
N VAL A 223 4.48 20.55 12.19
CA VAL A 223 5.14 20.23 13.46
C VAL A 223 4.20 20.54 14.65
N LEU A 224 3.56 21.72 14.65
CA LEU A 224 2.63 22.10 15.71
C LEU A 224 1.45 21.13 15.80
N ALA A 225 0.82 20.80 14.67
CA ALA A 225 -0.31 19.88 14.65
C ALA A 225 0.11 18.46 15.08
N SER A 226 1.27 17.98 14.61
CA SER A 226 1.84 16.69 15.04
C SER A 226 2.13 16.68 16.54
N TYR A 227 2.73 17.74 17.07
CA TYR A 227 3.03 17.88 18.49
C TYR A 227 1.76 17.79 19.36
N ILE A 228 0.68 18.49 18.96
CA ILE A 228 -0.60 18.43 19.66
C ILE A 228 -1.12 16.98 19.72
N ILE A 229 -1.07 16.24 18.59
CA ILE A 229 -1.51 14.84 18.55
C ILE A 229 -0.61 13.97 19.42
N ILE A 230 0.71 14.11 19.33
CA ILE A 230 1.68 13.33 20.11
C ILE A 230 1.43 13.48 21.61
N ILE A 231 1.22 14.71 22.08
CA ILE A 231 0.97 14.96 23.52
C ILE A 231 -0.41 14.44 23.93
N SER A 232 -1.47 14.75 23.15
CA SER A 232 -2.84 14.36 23.51
C SER A 232 -3.06 12.84 23.52
N THR A 233 -2.28 12.09 22.73
CA THR A 233 -2.39 10.63 22.61
C THR A 233 -1.28 9.87 23.33
N LYS A 234 -0.43 10.55 24.11
CA LYS A 234 0.71 9.98 24.85
C LYS A 234 1.74 9.25 23.94
N ALA A 235 1.87 9.68 22.67
CA ALA A 235 2.82 9.10 21.72
C ALA A 235 4.28 9.54 21.94
N TYR A 236 4.56 10.37 22.91
CA TYR A 236 5.92 10.89 23.19
C TYR A 236 6.92 9.78 23.56
N ASN A 237 6.48 8.69 24.23
CA ASN A 237 7.35 7.57 24.55
C ASN A 237 7.87 6.88 23.27
N SER A 238 6.98 6.60 22.31
CA SER A 238 7.37 6.04 21.01
C SER A 238 8.35 6.95 20.26
N PHE A 239 8.22 8.27 20.43
CA PHE A 239 9.13 9.24 19.82
C PHE A 239 10.55 9.19 20.43
N LEU A 240 10.65 9.00 21.74
CA LEU A 240 11.95 8.87 22.43
C LEU A 240 12.70 7.59 22.04
N LEU A 241 11.98 6.53 21.63
CA LEU A 241 12.57 5.26 21.21
C LEU A 241 13.11 5.27 19.76
N ILE A 242 12.96 6.35 19.00
CA ILE A 242 13.45 6.41 17.59
C ILE A 242 14.95 6.13 17.50
N GLY A 243 15.74 6.63 18.44
CA GLY A 243 17.19 6.41 18.48
C GLY A 243 17.56 4.92 18.57
N ASP A 244 16.89 4.20 19.46
CA ASP A 244 17.12 2.76 19.68
C ASP A 244 16.71 1.94 18.45
N VAL A 245 15.66 2.36 17.75
CA VAL A 245 15.21 1.70 16.53
C VAL A 245 16.21 1.87 15.38
N ILE A 246 16.78 3.05 15.22
CA ILE A 246 17.83 3.25 14.20
C ILE A 246 18.97 2.26 14.43
N GLN A 247 19.42 2.06 15.68
CA GLN A 247 20.45 1.07 16.02
C GLN A 247 20.00 -0.37 15.74
N THR A 248 18.79 -0.73 16.14
CA THR A 248 18.29 -2.11 15.94
C THR A 248 17.98 -2.43 14.49
N ASP A 249 17.61 -1.44 13.69
CA ASP A 249 17.24 -1.60 12.29
C ASP A 249 18.40 -1.78 11.33
N THR A 250 19.62 -1.41 11.74
CA THR A 250 20.83 -1.69 10.95
C THR A 250 21.03 -3.18 10.66
N LYS A 251 20.53 -4.07 11.52
CA LYS A 251 20.57 -5.54 11.30
C LYS A 251 19.75 -6.01 10.09
N PHE A 252 18.77 -5.20 9.63
CA PHE A 252 17.97 -5.50 8.44
C PHE A 252 18.60 -4.98 7.15
N ILE A 253 19.76 -4.31 7.23
CA ILE A 253 20.50 -3.84 6.06
C ILE A 253 21.31 -5.01 5.50
N LEU A 254 20.95 -5.43 4.28
CA LEU A 254 21.61 -6.53 3.62
C LEU A 254 22.95 -6.09 2.99
N SER A 255 24.02 -6.78 3.41
CA SER A 255 25.37 -6.59 2.85
C SER A 255 25.67 -7.75 1.88
N VAL A 256 25.44 -7.53 0.59
CA VAL A 256 25.73 -8.48 -0.50
C VAL A 256 26.39 -7.75 -1.67
N SER A 257 26.90 -8.49 -2.65
CA SER A 257 27.48 -7.91 -3.86
C SER A 257 26.49 -7.00 -4.60
N ILE A 258 27.01 -6.01 -5.35
CA ILE A 258 26.17 -5.10 -6.15
C ILE A 258 25.32 -5.88 -7.15
N ILE A 259 25.86 -6.93 -7.75
CA ILE A 259 25.15 -7.77 -8.73
C ILE A 259 23.97 -8.48 -8.07
N ASP A 260 24.17 -9.05 -6.86
CA ASP A 260 23.10 -9.70 -6.13
C ASP A 260 22.04 -8.69 -5.66
N LYS A 261 22.45 -7.50 -5.22
CA LYS A 261 21.51 -6.41 -4.93
C LYS A 261 20.63 -6.07 -6.14
N ILE A 262 21.22 -5.89 -7.33
CA ILE A 262 20.47 -5.61 -8.56
C ILE A 262 19.47 -6.73 -8.85
N LYS A 263 19.90 -8.00 -8.78
CA LYS A 263 18.99 -9.14 -8.95
C LYS A 263 17.83 -9.10 -7.94
N MET A 264 18.14 -8.86 -6.67
CA MET A 264 17.12 -8.79 -5.64
C MET A 264 16.16 -7.60 -5.84
N ILE A 265 16.65 -6.43 -6.24
CA ILE A 265 15.80 -5.28 -6.60
C ILE A 265 14.81 -5.68 -7.69
N LEU A 266 15.28 -6.32 -8.75
CA LEU A 266 14.43 -6.69 -9.88
C LEU A 266 13.41 -7.77 -9.51
N ILE A 267 13.82 -8.80 -8.75
CA ILE A 267 13.03 -9.99 -8.47
C ILE A 267 12.15 -9.80 -7.20
N ARG A 268 12.70 -9.17 -6.15
CA ARG A 268 12.03 -9.09 -4.84
C ARG A 268 11.31 -7.76 -4.61
N LEU A 269 11.69 -6.69 -5.33
CA LEU A 269 11.10 -5.36 -5.15
C LEU A 269 10.28 -4.92 -6.38
N ILE A 270 10.77 -5.06 -7.61
CA ILE A 270 10.06 -4.59 -8.81
C ILE A 270 9.04 -5.62 -9.30
N TYR A 271 9.42 -6.88 -9.46
CA TYR A 271 8.53 -7.92 -9.96
C TYR A 271 7.25 -8.08 -9.13
N PRO A 272 7.28 -8.08 -7.78
CA PRO A 272 6.08 -8.22 -6.97
C PRO A 272 5.18 -6.98 -6.94
N THR A 273 5.49 -5.91 -7.64
CA THR A 273 4.56 -4.77 -7.77
C THR A 273 3.29 -5.12 -8.55
N MET A 274 3.34 -6.18 -9.37
CA MET A 274 2.21 -6.67 -10.16
C MET A 274 1.94 -8.16 -9.96
N TYR A 275 2.99 -8.99 -10.02
CA TYR A 275 2.90 -10.44 -10.03
C TYR A 275 3.10 -11.04 -8.64
N PHE A 276 2.50 -12.20 -8.40
CA PHE A 276 2.77 -12.98 -7.20
C PHE A 276 4.28 -13.26 -7.10
N PRO A 277 4.93 -13.00 -5.94
CA PRO A 277 6.37 -13.20 -5.80
C PRO A 277 6.75 -14.67 -5.97
N THR A 278 7.96 -14.90 -6.45
CA THR A 278 8.53 -16.25 -6.42
C THR A 278 8.69 -16.69 -4.97
N HIS A 279 8.34 -17.93 -4.67
CA HIS A 279 8.31 -18.42 -3.30
C HIS A 279 8.59 -19.90 -3.21
N GLU A 280 9.00 -20.33 -2.03
CA GLU A 280 9.11 -21.72 -1.61
C GLU A 280 8.44 -21.89 -0.25
N ILE A 281 7.92 -23.08 0.02
CA ILE A 281 7.34 -23.44 1.30
C ILE A 281 8.39 -24.21 2.10
N ILE A 282 8.95 -23.55 3.13
CA ILE A 282 9.98 -24.13 4.00
C ILE A 282 9.44 -24.11 5.43
N ASN A 283 9.45 -25.26 6.09
CA ASN A 283 8.98 -25.40 7.47
C ASN A 283 7.58 -24.78 7.69
N ASN A 284 6.65 -25.05 6.77
CA ASN A 284 5.28 -24.54 6.80
C ASN A 284 5.15 -23.01 6.65
N LYS A 285 6.19 -22.35 6.17
CA LYS A 285 6.20 -20.91 5.90
C LYS A 285 6.45 -20.66 4.40
N MET A 286 5.69 -19.76 3.81
CA MET A 286 5.92 -19.28 2.44
C MET A 286 6.95 -18.17 2.47
N GLN A 287 8.12 -18.40 1.87
CA GLN A 287 9.24 -17.47 1.84
C GLN A 287 9.51 -17.00 0.40
N GLN A 288 9.86 -15.72 0.24
CA GLN A 288 10.17 -15.15 -1.07
C GLN A 288 11.51 -15.66 -1.59
N GLN A 289 11.49 -16.72 -2.38
CA GLN A 289 12.65 -17.28 -3.08
C GLN A 289 12.21 -18.15 -4.26
N GLY A 290 13.16 -18.70 -5.01
CA GLY A 290 12.87 -19.56 -6.16
C GLY A 290 13.01 -18.86 -7.52
N PRO A 291 12.84 -19.61 -8.61
CA PRO A 291 13.03 -19.11 -9.96
C PRO A 291 11.86 -18.21 -10.43
N VAL A 292 12.19 -17.19 -11.21
CA VAL A 292 11.20 -16.27 -11.79
C VAL A 292 10.67 -16.82 -13.11
N ASN A 293 9.36 -16.70 -13.36
CA ASN A 293 8.82 -16.91 -14.69
C ASN A 293 9.35 -15.82 -15.64
N ILE A 294 10.17 -16.22 -16.59
CA ILE A 294 10.89 -15.29 -17.48
C ILE A 294 9.94 -14.43 -18.33
N LEU A 295 8.81 -14.98 -18.77
CA LEU A 295 7.83 -14.24 -19.57
C LEU A 295 7.21 -13.12 -18.74
N PHE A 296 6.74 -13.41 -17.52
CA PHE A 296 6.16 -12.41 -16.61
C PHE A 296 7.20 -11.37 -16.21
N PHE A 297 8.45 -11.79 -16.02
CA PHE A 297 9.54 -10.87 -15.72
C PHE A 297 9.78 -9.89 -16.86
N ILE A 298 9.84 -10.35 -18.12
CA ILE A 298 10.00 -9.47 -19.29
C ILE A 298 8.83 -8.49 -19.39
N ILE A 299 7.58 -8.96 -19.24
CA ILE A 299 6.40 -8.08 -19.27
C ILE A 299 6.47 -7.04 -18.14
N MET A 300 6.90 -7.42 -16.94
CA MET A 300 7.07 -6.49 -15.83
C MET A 300 8.14 -5.44 -16.12
N MET A 301 9.28 -5.84 -16.69
CA MET A 301 10.35 -4.88 -17.03
C MET A 301 9.88 -3.88 -18.09
N ILE A 302 9.15 -4.34 -19.11
CA ILE A 302 8.53 -3.44 -20.11
C ILE A 302 7.54 -2.50 -19.41
N THR A 303 6.71 -3.02 -18.50
CA THR A 303 5.75 -2.22 -17.70
C THR A 303 6.45 -1.12 -16.91
N PHE A 304 7.54 -1.48 -16.22
CA PHE A 304 8.33 -0.54 -15.44
C PHE A 304 8.97 0.56 -16.30
N ILE A 305 9.57 0.18 -17.42
CA ILE A 305 10.14 1.13 -18.40
C ILE A 305 9.06 2.08 -18.93
N LEU A 306 7.90 1.56 -19.34
CA LEU A 306 6.78 2.39 -19.81
C LEU A 306 6.26 3.34 -18.74
N ALA A 307 6.20 2.91 -17.47
CA ALA A 307 5.83 3.76 -16.35
C ALA A 307 6.84 4.91 -16.19
N ILE A 308 8.13 4.62 -16.16
CA ILE A 308 9.18 5.66 -16.05
C ILE A 308 9.11 6.63 -17.23
N LEU A 309 8.92 6.13 -18.46
CA LEU A 309 8.70 6.99 -19.63
C LEU A 309 7.47 7.88 -19.48
N GLY A 310 6.39 7.36 -18.87
CA GLY A 310 5.20 8.14 -18.55
C GLY A 310 5.49 9.28 -17.59
N GLY A 311 6.32 9.03 -16.57
CA GLY A 311 6.79 10.04 -15.64
C GLY A 311 7.66 11.10 -16.31
N ILE A 312 8.65 10.68 -17.11
CA ILE A 312 9.57 11.59 -17.81
C ILE A 312 8.83 12.49 -18.81
N LYS A 313 7.91 11.92 -19.61
CA LYS A 313 7.12 12.69 -20.58
C LYS A 313 6.18 13.70 -19.91
N ASN A 314 5.83 13.51 -18.67
CA ASN A 314 4.98 14.37 -17.87
C ASN A 314 5.74 15.03 -16.70
N ILE A 315 7.06 15.16 -16.80
CA ILE A 315 7.93 15.64 -15.70
C ILE A 315 7.60 17.07 -15.24
N LYS A 316 6.90 17.85 -16.04
CA LYS A 316 6.43 19.20 -15.65
C LYS A 316 5.18 19.18 -14.77
N GLU A 317 4.50 18.06 -14.68
CA GLU A 317 3.30 17.88 -13.88
C GLU A 317 3.68 17.37 -12.47
N ARG A 318 3.02 17.89 -11.45
CA ARG A 318 3.35 17.63 -10.03
C ARG A 318 3.15 16.16 -9.64
N ILE A 319 2.05 15.54 -10.05
CA ILE A 319 1.75 14.15 -9.65
C ILE A 319 2.74 13.15 -10.25
N PRO A 320 3.12 13.20 -11.54
CA PRO A 320 4.21 12.37 -12.07
C PRO A 320 5.54 12.54 -11.33
N GLN A 321 5.90 13.76 -10.93
CA GLN A 321 7.11 14.01 -10.13
C GLN A 321 7.03 13.30 -8.77
N LEU A 322 5.89 13.39 -8.08
CA LEU A 322 5.67 12.69 -6.81
C LEU A 322 5.69 11.18 -6.99
N CYS A 323 5.05 10.64 -8.06
CA CYS A 323 5.10 9.20 -8.35
C CYS A 323 6.53 8.70 -8.63
N LEU A 324 7.32 9.44 -9.42
CA LEU A 324 8.74 9.12 -9.63
C LEU A 324 9.53 9.16 -8.31
N SER A 325 9.24 10.14 -7.44
CA SER A 325 9.86 10.24 -6.13
C SER A 325 9.49 9.06 -5.22
N ILE A 326 8.24 8.59 -5.25
CA ILE A 326 7.80 7.42 -4.50
C ILE A 326 8.56 6.18 -4.97
N ILE A 327 8.64 5.95 -6.27
CA ILE A 327 9.37 4.81 -6.84
C ILE A 327 10.86 4.92 -6.51
N GLY A 328 11.47 6.09 -6.75
CA GLY A 328 12.88 6.33 -6.52
C GLY A 328 13.28 6.17 -5.05
N PHE A 329 12.47 6.67 -4.11
CA PHE A 329 12.73 6.54 -2.68
C PHE A 329 12.65 5.08 -2.21
N ASN A 330 11.66 4.32 -2.66
CA ASN A 330 11.55 2.90 -2.30
C ASN A 330 12.70 2.07 -2.89
N ILE A 331 13.11 2.33 -4.15
CA ILE A 331 14.30 1.70 -4.73
C ILE A 331 15.56 2.10 -3.96
N PHE A 332 15.70 3.36 -3.57
CA PHE A 332 16.83 3.82 -2.77
C PHE A 332 16.86 3.12 -1.41
N LEU A 333 15.78 3.17 -0.64
CA LEU A 333 15.74 2.64 0.72
C LEU A 333 15.86 1.10 0.74
N HIS A 334 15.01 0.41 0.00
CA HIS A 334 14.96 -1.06 0.02
C HIS A 334 15.98 -1.69 -0.91
N GLY A 335 16.28 -1.06 -2.04
CA GLY A 335 17.23 -1.57 -3.03
C GLY A 335 18.67 -1.16 -2.74
N ILE A 336 19.00 0.15 -2.82
CA ILE A 336 20.38 0.62 -2.73
C ILE A 336 20.91 0.50 -1.30
N VAL A 337 20.19 1.03 -0.30
CA VAL A 337 20.56 0.86 1.12
C VAL A 337 20.44 -0.61 1.50
N GLY A 338 19.45 -1.34 0.95
CA GLY A 338 19.24 -2.77 1.22
C GLY A 338 18.40 -3.02 2.48
N TYR A 339 17.68 -2.00 2.97
CA TYR A 339 16.83 -2.14 4.14
C TYR A 339 15.67 -3.09 3.86
N ASN A 340 15.63 -4.21 4.56
CA ASN A 340 14.64 -5.28 4.43
C ASN A 340 14.47 -5.80 2.98
N LEU A 341 15.56 -5.84 2.19
CA LEU A 341 15.52 -6.25 0.78
C LEU A 341 15.16 -7.73 0.61
N VAL A 342 15.40 -8.57 1.61
CA VAL A 342 15.02 -10.00 1.59
C VAL A 342 13.52 -10.15 1.48
N SER A 343 12.76 -9.34 2.21
CA SER A 343 11.29 -9.37 2.29
C SER A 343 10.65 -8.15 1.60
N ALA A 344 11.30 -7.64 0.54
CA ALA A 344 10.89 -6.39 -0.11
C ALA A 344 9.51 -6.47 -0.80
N ASN A 345 8.98 -7.66 -1.06
CA ASN A 345 7.64 -7.86 -1.60
C ASN A 345 6.54 -7.19 -0.76
N ILE A 346 6.67 -7.18 0.58
CA ILE A 346 5.68 -6.53 1.47
C ILE A 346 5.72 -4.98 1.34
N MET A 347 6.86 -4.43 0.92
CA MET A 347 7.03 -2.98 0.73
C MET A 347 6.45 -2.49 -0.61
N THR A 348 6.15 -3.39 -1.54
CA THR A 348 5.67 -3.03 -2.89
C THR A 348 4.33 -2.29 -2.87
N ILE A 349 3.51 -2.49 -1.84
CA ILE A 349 2.23 -1.78 -1.67
C ILE A 349 2.43 -0.24 -1.57
N HIS A 350 3.59 0.23 -1.09
CA HIS A 350 3.88 1.65 -0.95
C HIS A 350 4.08 2.36 -2.29
N PHE A 351 4.42 1.65 -3.37
CA PHE A 351 4.76 2.30 -4.64
C PHE A 351 4.19 1.65 -5.90
N SER A 352 3.58 0.45 -5.81
CA SER A 352 2.96 -0.22 -6.97
C SER A 352 1.91 0.66 -7.67
N PHE A 353 1.09 1.36 -6.88
CA PHE A 353 0.10 2.30 -7.42
C PHE A 353 0.74 3.47 -8.19
N ALA A 354 1.94 3.92 -7.78
CA ALA A 354 2.65 5.00 -8.48
C ALA A 354 3.12 4.56 -9.87
N ILE A 355 3.58 3.30 -10.04
CA ILE A 355 3.88 2.71 -11.34
C ILE A 355 2.64 2.75 -12.24
N ILE A 356 1.49 2.34 -11.70
CA ILE A 356 0.22 2.30 -12.45
C ILE A 356 -0.26 3.72 -12.81
N LEU A 357 -0.12 4.70 -11.91
CA LEU A 357 -0.43 6.09 -12.21
C LEU A 357 0.46 6.66 -13.33
N LEU A 358 1.74 6.31 -13.36
CA LEU A 358 2.62 6.74 -14.43
C LEU A 358 2.25 6.14 -15.79
N LEU A 359 1.73 4.89 -15.84
CA LEU A 359 1.13 4.31 -17.05
C LEU A 359 -0.10 5.11 -17.50
N ALA A 360 -0.94 5.57 -16.55
CA ALA A 360 -2.07 6.45 -16.87
C ALA A 360 -1.58 7.78 -17.49
N HIS A 361 -0.54 8.38 -16.93
CA HIS A 361 0.08 9.58 -17.47
C HIS A 361 0.73 9.35 -18.83
N LEU A 362 1.34 8.18 -19.07
CA LEU A 362 1.85 7.84 -20.41
C LEU A 362 0.73 7.90 -21.44
N SER A 363 -0.44 7.34 -21.12
CA SER A 363 -1.58 7.28 -22.04
C SER A 363 -2.09 8.66 -22.49
N THR A 364 -1.90 9.72 -21.69
CA THR A 364 -2.29 11.10 -22.06
C THR A 364 -1.43 11.69 -23.19
N LYS A 365 -0.26 11.12 -23.45
CA LYS A 365 0.70 11.58 -24.48
C LYS A 365 0.72 10.71 -25.73
N LEU A 366 -0.18 9.71 -25.82
CA LEU A 366 -0.24 8.80 -26.96
C LEU A 366 -1.29 9.26 -27.97
N ASP A 367 -0.94 9.21 -29.26
CA ASP A 367 -1.88 9.34 -30.37
C ASP A 367 -2.85 8.15 -30.45
N LYS A 368 -3.83 8.20 -31.34
CA LYS A 368 -4.89 7.18 -31.47
C LYS A 368 -4.33 5.79 -31.76
N GLN A 369 -3.30 5.66 -32.61
CA GLN A 369 -2.72 4.39 -33.01
C GLN A 369 -1.89 3.80 -31.87
N LYS A 370 -1.01 4.60 -31.25
CA LYS A 370 -0.20 4.18 -30.10
C LYS A 370 -1.08 3.83 -28.92
N THR A 371 -2.20 4.53 -28.69
CA THR A 371 -3.18 4.16 -27.64
C THR A 371 -3.78 2.78 -27.90
N LYS A 372 -4.06 2.39 -29.15
CA LYS A 372 -4.56 1.04 -29.47
C LYS A 372 -3.53 -0.02 -29.10
N THR A 373 -2.27 0.14 -29.52
CA THR A 373 -1.17 -0.76 -29.19
C THR A 373 -0.94 -0.84 -27.68
N PHE A 374 -0.97 0.31 -27.00
CA PHE A 374 -0.83 0.38 -25.55
C PHE A 374 -1.95 -0.36 -24.82
N ASN A 375 -3.20 -0.24 -25.27
CA ASN A 375 -4.31 -0.99 -24.68
C ASN A 375 -4.18 -2.50 -24.90
N ILE A 376 -3.64 -2.96 -26.06
CA ILE A 376 -3.34 -4.39 -26.26
C ILE A 376 -2.30 -4.85 -25.23
N PHE A 377 -1.23 -4.08 -25.05
CA PHE A 377 -0.21 -4.38 -24.03
C PHE A 377 -0.82 -4.42 -22.62
N LEU A 378 -1.64 -3.43 -22.23
CA LEU A 378 -2.32 -3.41 -20.92
C LEU A 378 -3.27 -4.60 -20.73
N THR A 379 -3.90 -5.08 -21.80
CA THR A 379 -4.77 -6.26 -21.75
C THR A 379 -3.94 -7.53 -21.48
N ILE A 380 -2.82 -7.71 -22.21
CA ILE A 380 -1.90 -8.82 -21.97
C ILE A 380 -1.35 -8.77 -20.54
N LEU A 381 -0.91 -7.60 -20.09
CA LEU A 381 -0.42 -7.39 -18.72
C LEU A 381 -1.49 -7.76 -17.70
N LEU A 382 -2.73 -7.30 -17.87
CA LEU A 382 -3.82 -7.60 -16.93
C LEU A 382 -4.13 -9.11 -16.88
N ILE A 383 -4.19 -9.78 -18.03
CA ILE A 383 -4.45 -11.23 -18.09
C ILE A 383 -3.33 -11.99 -17.37
N THR A 384 -2.08 -11.65 -17.63
CA THR A 384 -0.93 -12.32 -16.99
C THR A 384 -0.85 -12.05 -15.50
N VAL A 385 -1.20 -10.83 -15.05
CA VAL A 385 -1.28 -10.46 -13.64
C VAL A 385 -2.38 -11.28 -12.94
N ILE A 386 -3.57 -11.35 -13.51
CA ILE A 386 -4.68 -12.15 -12.96
C ILE A 386 -4.27 -13.62 -12.86
N PHE A 387 -3.71 -14.19 -13.92
CA PHE A 387 -3.28 -15.60 -13.94
C PHE A 387 -2.23 -15.89 -12.86
N SER A 388 -1.17 -15.08 -12.78
CA SER A 388 -0.11 -15.24 -11.79
C SER A 388 -0.65 -15.16 -10.36
N ASN A 389 -1.49 -14.15 -10.09
CA ASN A 389 -1.97 -13.89 -8.74
C ASN A 389 -3.01 -14.91 -8.29
N ILE A 390 -3.89 -15.37 -9.18
CA ILE A 390 -4.83 -16.48 -8.86
C ILE A 390 -4.05 -17.74 -8.48
N ASN A 391 -3.04 -18.13 -9.25
CA ASN A 391 -2.23 -19.32 -8.94
C ASN A 391 -1.55 -19.20 -7.58
N GLY A 392 -0.91 -18.05 -7.28
CA GLY A 392 -0.30 -17.81 -5.98
C GLY A 392 -1.30 -17.88 -4.82
N PHE A 393 -2.51 -17.33 -5.00
CA PHE A 393 -3.56 -17.43 -3.98
C PHE A 393 -4.13 -18.84 -3.80
N ILE A 394 -4.20 -19.65 -4.86
CA ILE A 394 -4.53 -21.07 -4.75
C ILE A 394 -3.48 -21.79 -3.90
N GLU A 395 -2.19 -21.49 -4.06
CA GLU A 395 -1.11 -22.06 -3.24
C GLU A 395 -1.21 -21.63 -1.76
N ILE A 396 -1.52 -20.35 -1.48
CA ILE A 396 -1.81 -19.90 -0.11
C ILE A 396 -3.00 -20.67 0.48
N LEU A 397 -4.08 -20.85 -0.30
CA LEU A 397 -5.25 -21.60 0.16
C LEU A 397 -4.89 -23.06 0.49
N ASN A 398 -4.12 -23.71 -0.39
CA ASN A 398 -3.66 -25.09 -0.18
C ASN A 398 -2.77 -25.21 1.07
N LEU A 399 -1.86 -24.25 1.27
CA LEU A 399 -1.04 -24.18 2.48
C LEU A 399 -1.92 -24.01 3.72
N GLY A 400 -2.89 -23.07 3.65
CA GLY A 400 -3.80 -22.77 4.75
C GLY A 400 -4.65 -23.97 5.14
N THR A 401 -5.28 -24.63 4.17
CA THR A 401 -6.12 -25.82 4.45
C THR A 401 -5.32 -27.01 5.02
N LYS A 402 -4.04 -27.11 4.68
CA LYS A 402 -3.16 -28.17 5.17
C LYS A 402 -2.60 -27.88 6.58
N ILE A 403 -2.19 -26.64 6.85
CA ILE A 403 -1.40 -26.30 8.04
C ILE A 403 -2.22 -25.48 9.05
N TYR A 404 -3.14 -24.68 8.57
CA TYR A 404 -4.01 -23.78 9.35
C TYR A 404 -5.50 -24.05 9.04
N PRO A 405 -5.98 -25.31 9.14
CA PRO A 405 -7.39 -25.63 8.87
C PRO A 405 -8.30 -24.90 9.86
N LYS A 406 -9.53 -24.60 9.42
CA LYS A 406 -10.59 -24.08 10.29
C LYS A 406 -11.38 -25.22 10.92
#